data_df9a65d0fd5b74e6cca56ff0ef20bc8e
#
_entry.id   df9a65d0fd5b74e6cca56ff0ef20bc8e
#
_cell.length_a   1.000
_cell.length_b   1.000
_cell.length_c   1.000
_cell.angle_alpha   90.00
_cell.angle_beta   90.00
_cell.angle_gamma   90.00
#
_symmetry.space_group_name_H-M   'P 1'
#
loop_
_entity.id
_entity.type
_entity.pdbx_description
1 polymer ?
#
loop_
_entity_poly.entity_id
_entity_poly.type
_entity_poly.pdbx_seq_one_letter_code
_entity_poly.pdbx_strand_id
1 'polypeptide(L)'
;MSLRNPYGDFEVTDPQAMRALAHPVRLAALSYLQKNGPATATQLSEHVGASPSVTSWHLRHLASFGLVNDGAAPDGVADKRQRWWQAVARGFRFEMPETPEGVEAGRLLRAEMMSQALDYAQHWLSDTEPVLDPEWSRSAGSSNTLLVVTPEEAEELENAIQDLLAPYVQRRDEGASPAEARPVRMIRLSLPEATS
;
A
#
# COMPACT_ATOMS: atom_id res chain seq x y z
N MET A 1 17.18 15.95 -3.66
CA MET A 1 15.85 16.35 -3.11
C MET A 1 15.12 15.07 -2.73
N SER A 2 14.36 15.05 -1.66
CA SER A 2 13.56 13.87 -1.27
C SER A 2 12.14 14.00 -1.82
N LEU A 3 11.52 12.88 -2.17
CA LEU A 3 10.12 12.85 -2.61
C LEU A 3 9.21 13.45 -1.53
N ARG A 4 8.27 14.30 -1.92
CA ARG A 4 7.30 14.90 -1.00
C ARG A 4 6.41 13.83 -0.38
N ASN A 5 6.02 14.04 0.87
CA ASN A 5 5.08 13.20 1.60
C ASN A 5 3.79 13.98 1.94
N PRO A 6 2.98 14.39 0.95
CA PRO A 6 1.79 15.21 1.18
C PRO A 6 0.69 14.46 1.92
N TYR A 7 0.84 13.16 2.05
CA TYR A 7 -0.18 12.28 2.65
C TYR A 7 0.10 11.96 4.11
N GLY A 8 1.30 12.24 4.64
CA GLY A 8 1.70 11.81 5.98
C GLY A 8 1.86 10.31 6.11
N ASP A 9 2.37 9.65 5.05
CA ASP A 9 2.67 8.22 5.09
C ASP A 9 3.79 7.92 6.09
N PHE A 10 3.78 6.72 6.66
CA PHE A 10 4.84 6.27 7.56
C PHE A 10 6.15 6.08 6.78
N GLU A 11 7.24 6.66 7.27
CA GLU A 11 8.56 6.52 6.64
C GLU A 11 9.32 5.35 7.23
N VAL A 12 9.67 4.40 6.37
CA VAL A 12 10.44 3.21 6.73
C VAL A 12 11.88 3.42 6.30
N THR A 13 12.77 3.63 7.27
CA THR A 13 14.21 3.82 7.06
C THR A 13 15.05 2.67 7.63
N ASP A 14 14.48 1.85 8.52
CA ASP A 14 15.13 0.71 9.13
C ASP A 14 15.14 -0.51 8.19
N PRO A 15 16.32 -1.05 7.81
CA PRO A 15 16.43 -2.26 7.00
C PRO A 15 15.68 -3.47 7.58
N GLN A 16 15.58 -3.60 8.89
CA GLN A 16 14.84 -4.69 9.53
C GLN A 16 13.32 -4.53 9.34
N ALA A 17 12.81 -3.30 9.41
CA ALA A 17 11.42 -3.00 9.11
C ALA A 17 11.11 -3.26 7.63
N MET A 18 12.03 -2.92 6.70
CA MET A 18 11.89 -3.25 5.28
C MET A 18 11.81 -4.76 5.05
N ARG A 19 12.70 -5.55 5.68
CA ARG A 19 12.63 -7.02 5.62
C ARG A 19 11.36 -7.57 6.27
N ALA A 20 10.88 -6.92 7.32
CA ALA A 20 9.60 -7.29 7.92
C ALA A 20 8.45 -7.08 6.92
N LEU A 21 8.45 -6.00 6.16
CA LEU A 21 7.46 -5.73 5.12
C LEU A 21 7.64 -6.60 3.87
N ALA A 22 8.85 -7.02 3.54
CA ALA A 22 9.18 -7.90 2.40
C ALA A 22 8.71 -9.35 2.64
N HIS A 23 7.46 -9.52 3.04
CA HIS A 23 6.82 -10.81 3.26
C HIS A 23 5.35 -10.74 2.86
N PRO A 24 4.85 -11.63 1.98
CA PRO A 24 3.52 -11.51 1.37
C PRO A 24 2.38 -11.36 2.38
N VAL A 25 2.34 -12.21 3.41
CA VAL A 25 1.31 -12.14 4.46
C VAL A 25 1.33 -10.81 5.22
N ARG A 26 2.52 -10.30 5.55
CA ARG A 26 2.66 -9.05 6.32
C ARG A 26 2.30 -7.83 5.50
N LEU A 27 2.76 -7.76 4.27
CA LEU A 27 2.44 -6.66 3.37
C LEU A 27 0.95 -6.66 3.01
N ALA A 28 0.35 -7.86 2.75
CA ALA A 28 -1.08 -7.99 2.50
C ALA A 28 -1.92 -7.59 3.73
N ALA A 29 -1.53 -8.01 4.94
CA ALA A 29 -2.22 -7.63 6.17
C ALA A 29 -2.18 -6.12 6.41
N LEU A 30 -1.01 -5.48 6.23
CA LEU A 30 -0.87 -4.03 6.36
C LEU A 30 -1.72 -3.31 5.30
N SER A 31 -1.66 -3.72 4.04
CA SER A 31 -2.46 -3.15 2.95
C SER A 31 -3.97 -3.26 3.21
N TYR A 32 -4.41 -4.39 3.79
CA TYR A 32 -5.81 -4.55 4.17
C TYR A 32 -6.23 -3.54 5.25
N LEU A 33 -5.43 -3.42 6.33
CA LEU A 33 -5.70 -2.48 7.42
C LEU A 33 -5.71 -1.03 6.96
N GLN A 34 -4.82 -0.67 6.04
CA GLN A 34 -4.75 0.68 5.44
C GLN A 34 -5.97 1.00 4.57
N LYS A 35 -6.53 -0.01 3.91
CA LYS A 35 -7.69 0.15 3.02
C LYS A 35 -9.02 0.10 3.76
N ASN A 36 -9.18 -0.85 4.69
CA ASN A 36 -10.48 -1.22 5.26
C ASN A 36 -10.62 -0.79 6.73
N GLY A 37 -9.55 -0.25 7.33
CA GLY A 37 -9.54 0.11 8.74
C GLY A 37 -9.26 -1.07 9.68
N PRO A 38 -9.58 -0.94 10.97
CA PRO A 38 -9.27 -1.94 11.98
C PRO A 38 -9.89 -3.30 11.69
N ALA A 39 -9.12 -4.37 11.96
CA ALA A 39 -9.58 -5.76 11.80
C ALA A 39 -8.93 -6.70 12.83
N THR A 40 -9.56 -7.83 13.07
CA THR A 40 -9.02 -8.91 13.90
C THR A 40 -8.12 -9.83 13.08
N ALA A 41 -7.25 -10.61 13.75
CA ALA A 41 -6.44 -11.61 13.07
C ALA A 41 -7.27 -12.68 12.35
N THR A 42 -8.46 -12.99 12.86
CA THR A 42 -9.40 -13.94 12.23
C THR A 42 -9.95 -13.39 10.92
N GLN A 43 -10.39 -12.15 10.88
CA GLN A 43 -10.85 -11.51 9.65
C GLN A 43 -9.73 -11.40 8.61
N LEU A 44 -8.54 -10.99 9.03
CA LEU A 44 -7.38 -10.89 8.15
C LEU A 44 -6.93 -12.23 7.58
N SER A 45 -7.08 -13.33 8.33
CA SER A 45 -6.61 -14.66 7.92
C SER A 45 -7.24 -15.13 6.60
N GLU A 46 -8.49 -14.77 6.35
CA GLU A 46 -9.21 -15.08 5.10
C GLU A 46 -8.60 -14.37 3.87
N HIS A 47 -8.01 -13.19 4.08
CA HIS A 47 -7.44 -12.37 3.01
C HIS A 47 -5.96 -12.62 2.76
N VAL A 48 -5.23 -13.08 3.78
CA VAL A 48 -3.77 -13.25 3.67
C VAL A 48 -3.35 -14.70 3.42
N GLY A 49 -4.31 -15.63 3.32
CA GLY A 49 -4.03 -17.04 3.05
C GLY A 49 -3.28 -17.75 4.18
N ALA A 50 -3.46 -17.32 5.44
CA ALA A 50 -2.79 -17.90 6.61
C ALA A 50 -3.80 -18.15 7.74
N SER A 51 -3.49 -19.07 8.66
CA SER A 51 -4.36 -19.31 9.81
C SER A 51 -4.42 -18.09 10.75
N PRO A 52 -5.49 -17.92 11.56
CA PRO A 52 -5.60 -16.81 12.51
C PRO A 52 -4.41 -16.69 13.48
N SER A 53 -3.87 -17.82 13.94
CA SER A 53 -2.70 -17.84 14.83
C SER A 53 -1.43 -17.35 14.13
N VAL A 54 -1.20 -17.77 12.89
CA VAL A 54 -0.08 -17.31 12.06
C VAL A 54 -0.24 -15.82 11.72
N THR A 55 -1.43 -15.40 11.33
CA THR A 55 -1.75 -13.99 11.07
C THR A 55 -1.51 -13.13 12.31
N SER A 56 -1.94 -13.58 13.49
CA SER A 56 -1.68 -12.89 14.76
C SER A 56 -0.18 -12.75 15.05
N TRP A 57 0.63 -13.74 14.71
CA TRP A 57 2.08 -13.66 14.86
C TRP A 57 2.67 -12.60 13.91
N HIS A 58 2.25 -12.58 12.64
CA HIS A 58 2.69 -11.56 11.68
C HIS A 58 2.29 -10.14 12.10
N LEU A 59 1.10 -9.95 12.65
CA LEU A 59 0.65 -8.66 13.15
C LEU A 59 1.49 -8.17 14.35
N ARG A 60 1.84 -9.06 15.29
CA ARG A 60 2.77 -8.72 16.39
C ARG A 60 4.15 -8.34 15.86
N HIS A 61 4.61 -9.02 14.82
CA HIS A 61 5.88 -8.69 14.19
C HIS A 61 5.84 -7.30 13.51
N LEU A 62 4.76 -6.95 12.80
CA LEU A 62 4.56 -5.60 12.29
C LEU A 62 4.47 -4.55 13.41
N ALA A 63 3.82 -4.89 14.52
CA ALA A 63 3.71 -4.01 15.68
C ALA A 63 5.06 -3.73 16.35
N SER A 64 6.00 -4.68 16.34
CA SER A 64 7.35 -4.45 16.88
C SER A 64 8.15 -3.41 16.09
N PHE A 65 7.73 -3.09 14.86
CA PHE A 65 8.28 -2.02 14.02
C PHE A 65 7.39 -0.77 13.96
N GLY A 66 6.33 -0.70 14.79
CA GLY A 66 5.42 0.45 14.81
C GLY A 66 4.56 0.63 13.56
N LEU A 67 4.41 -0.41 12.72
CA LEU A 67 3.63 -0.36 11.47
C LEU A 67 2.13 -0.59 11.71
N VAL A 68 1.80 -1.33 12.74
CA VAL A 68 0.43 -1.54 13.25
C VAL A 68 0.39 -1.38 14.76
N ASN A 69 -0.76 -1.08 15.32
CA ASN A 69 -0.99 -0.99 16.76
C ASN A 69 -2.36 -1.59 17.13
N ASP A 70 -2.70 -1.53 18.42
CA ASP A 70 -4.02 -1.91 18.90
C ASP A 70 -5.06 -0.94 18.34
N GLY A 71 -6.06 -1.49 17.66
CA GLY A 71 -7.20 -0.77 17.10
C GLY A 71 -8.43 -0.87 18.00
N ALA A 72 -9.38 0.04 17.80
CA ALA A 72 -10.71 -0.07 18.37
C ALA A 72 -11.62 -0.94 17.48
N ALA A 73 -12.49 -1.73 18.10
CA ALA A 73 -13.57 -2.36 17.37
C ALA A 73 -14.46 -1.28 16.72
N PRO A 74 -14.86 -1.44 15.46
CA PRO A 74 -15.83 -0.54 14.84
C PRO A 74 -17.13 -0.47 15.64
N ASP A 75 -17.86 0.65 15.53
CA ASP A 75 -19.14 0.81 16.20
C ASP A 75 -20.14 -0.28 15.79
N GLY A 76 -20.89 -0.80 16.77
CA GLY A 76 -21.88 -1.85 16.53
C GLY A 76 -21.33 -3.30 16.58
N VAL A 77 -20.04 -3.51 16.77
CA VAL A 77 -19.48 -4.85 16.95
C VAL A 77 -19.64 -5.34 18.37
N ALA A 78 -20.34 -6.47 18.55
CA ALA A 78 -20.71 -7.02 19.87
C ALA A 78 -19.51 -7.66 20.61
N ASP A 79 -18.55 -8.23 19.91
CA ASP A 79 -17.41 -8.93 20.52
C ASP A 79 -16.19 -8.02 20.68
N LYS A 80 -16.14 -7.32 21.82
CA LYS A 80 -15.00 -6.48 22.23
C LYS A 80 -13.83 -7.28 22.84
N ARG A 81 -13.92 -8.61 22.94
CA ARG A 81 -12.87 -9.44 23.57
C ARG A 81 -11.75 -9.80 22.61
N GLN A 82 -11.96 -9.69 21.31
CA GLN A 82 -10.94 -9.94 20.30
C GLN A 82 -9.99 -8.75 20.21
N ARG A 83 -8.70 -9.04 19.99
CA ARG A 83 -7.71 -8.01 19.72
C ARG A 83 -7.91 -7.47 18.30
N TRP A 84 -8.16 -6.18 18.23
CA TRP A 84 -8.25 -5.44 16.98
C TRP A 84 -6.91 -4.81 16.64
N TRP A 85 -6.58 -4.82 15.39
CA TRP A 85 -5.36 -4.24 14.85
C TRP A 85 -5.71 -3.14 13.88
N GLN A 86 -4.91 -2.07 13.86
CA GLN A 86 -5.03 -1.01 12.87
C GLN A 86 -3.65 -0.61 12.35
N ALA A 87 -3.59 -0.13 11.10
CA ALA A 87 -2.39 0.48 10.57
C ALA A 87 -2.13 1.83 11.26
N VAL A 88 -0.86 2.13 11.54
CA VAL A 88 -0.46 3.41 12.17
C VAL A 88 -0.65 4.58 11.21
N ALA A 89 -0.45 4.34 9.91
CA ALA A 89 -0.67 5.30 8.85
C ALA A 89 -1.39 4.64 7.68
N ARG A 90 -2.04 5.45 6.85
CA ARG A 90 -2.78 4.98 5.67
C ARG A 90 -1.92 4.45 4.53
N GLY A 91 -0.63 4.74 4.55
CA GLY A 91 0.37 4.30 3.59
C GLY A 91 1.74 4.27 4.25
N PHE A 92 2.72 3.74 3.53
CA PHE A 92 4.12 3.85 3.92
C PHE A 92 4.98 4.18 2.71
N ARG A 93 6.10 4.81 2.99
CA ARG A 93 7.18 5.09 2.03
C ARG A 93 8.46 4.52 2.59
N PHE A 94 9.41 4.20 1.72
CA PHE A 94 10.73 3.78 2.17
C PHE A 94 11.82 4.39 1.28
N GLU A 95 12.91 4.74 1.91
CA GLU A 95 14.15 5.11 1.24
C GLU A 95 15.17 4.00 1.49
N MET A 96 15.89 3.59 0.45
CA MET A 96 16.93 2.59 0.61
C MET A 96 18.15 3.23 1.28
N PRO A 97 18.55 2.79 2.49
CA PRO A 97 19.80 3.23 3.07
C PRO A 97 20.99 2.86 2.16
N GLU A 98 22.01 3.68 2.12
CA GLU A 98 23.20 3.47 1.28
C GLU A 98 24.09 2.30 1.74
N THR A 99 23.75 1.67 2.86
CA THR A 99 24.46 0.49 3.36
C THR A 99 24.12 -0.77 2.53
N PRO A 100 25.04 -1.73 2.37
CA PRO A 100 24.75 -2.99 1.67
C PRO A 100 23.51 -3.71 2.19
N GLU A 101 23.31 -3.71 3.51
CA GLU A 101 22.14 -4.29 4.15
C GLU A 101 20.84 -3.55 3.82
N GLY A 102 20.88 -2.21 3.79
CA GLY A 102 19.76 -1.36 3.43
C GLY A 102 19.35 -1.52 1.98
N VAL A 103 20.33 -1.58 1.08
CA VAL A 103 20.10 -1.81 -0.36
C VAL A 103 19.44 -3.17 -0.58
N GLU A 104 19.92 -4.23 0.08
CA GLU A 104 19.32 -5.57 -0.03
C GLU A 104 17.88 -5.58 0.50
N ALA A 105 17.64 -5.04 1.70
CA ALA A 105 16.32 -4.98 2.31
C ALA A 105 15.32 -4.18 1.47
N GLY A 106 15.74 -3.03 0.93
CA GLY A 106 14.92 -2.22 0.04
C GLY A 106 14.60 -2.92 -1.28
N ARG A 107 15.55 -3.69 -1.84
CA ARG A 107 15.29 -4.50 -3.05
C ARG A 107 14.25 -5.59 -2.79
N LEU A 108 14.37 -6.30 -1.67
CA LEU A 108 13.39 -7.32 -1.29
C LEU A 108 11.99 -6.73 -1.11
N LEU A 109 11.88 -5.60 -0.41
CA LEU A 109 10.60 -4.92 -0.22
C LEU A 109 10.01 -4.44 -1.56
N ARG A 110 10.83 -3.85 -2.42
CA ARG A 110 10.39 -3.41 -3.76
C ARG A 110 9.88 -4.58 -4.61
N ALA A 111 10.59 -5.72 -4.58
CA ALA A 111 10.18 -6.91 -5.31
C ALA A 111 8.82 -7.44 -4.81
N GLU A 112 8.61 -7.49 -3.50
CA GLU A 112 7.34 -7.91 -2.91
C GLU A 112 6.20 -6.94 -3.25
N MET A 113 6.44 -5.62 -3.16
CA MET A 113 5.44 -4.62 -3.55
C MET A 113 5.06 -4.73 -5.03
N MET A 114 6.04 -4.99 -5.91
CA MET A 114 5.80 -5.19 -7.33
C MET A 114 5.00 -6.47 -7.59
N SER A 115 5.33 -7.57 -6.92
CA SER A 115 4.57 -8.82 -7.01
C SER A 115 3.10 -8.60 -6.64
N GLN A 116 2.83 -7.96 -5.50
CA GLN A 116 1.45 -7.65 -5.09
C GLN A 116 0.72 -6.72 -6.05
N ALA A 117 1.41 -5.75 -6.64
CA ALA A 117 0.82 -4.85 -7.62
C ALA A 117 0.39 -5.60 -8.89
N LEU A 118 1.22 -6.52 -9.38
CA LEU A 118 0.92 -7.36 -10.54
C LEU A 118 -0.23 -8.34 -10.24
N ASP A 119 -0.19 -9.01 -9.10
CA ASP A 119 -1.28 -9.90 -8.67
C ASP A 119 -2.61 -9.15 -8.56
N TYR A 120 -2.61 -7.94 -8.00
CA TYR A 120 -3.80 -7.10 -7.96
C TYR A 120 -4.31 -6.76 -9.36
N ALA A 121 -3.43 -6.37 -10.27
CA ALA A 121 -3.81 -6.03 -11.65
C ALA A 121 -4.39 -7.25 -12.38
N GLN A 122 -3.80 -8.44 -12.20
CA GLN A 122 -4.31 -9.68 -12.79
C GLN A 122 -5.71 -10.04 -12.27
N HIS A 123 -5.93 -9.99 -10.96
CA HIS A 123 -7.26 -10.23 -10.38
C HIS A 123 -8.29 -9.18 -10.82
N TRP A 124 -7.87 -7.92 -10.97
CA TRP A 124 -8.76 -6.88 -11.48
C TRP A 124 -9.20 -7.16 -12.92
N LEU A 125 -8.28 -7.60 -13.79
CA LEU A 125 -8.56 -7.98 -15.18
C LEU A 125 -9.49 -9.18 -15.28
N SER A 126 -9.35 -10.18 -14.38
CA SER A 126 -10.18 -11.39 -14.40
C SER A 126 -11.56 -11.20 -13.79
N ASP A 127 -11.64 -10.46 -12.69
CA ASP A 127 -12.82 -10.48 -11.82
C ASP A 127 -13.62 -9.17 -11.86
N THR A 128 -12.96 -8.03 -12.09
CA THR A 128 -13.59 -6.70 -12.00
C THR A 128 -13.87 -6.10 -13.37
N GLU A 129 -12.89 -6.10 -14.27
CA GLU A 129 -13.03 -5.48 -15.59
C GLU A 129 -14.24 -6.03 -16.38
N PRO A 130 -14.50 -7.37 -16.42
CA PRO A 130 -15.59 -7.92 -17.22
C PRO A 130 -16.99 -7.50 -16.77
N VAL A 131 -17.14 -7.04 -15.52
CA VAL A 131 -18.42 -6.64 -14.93
C VAL A 131 -18.51 -5.14 -14.68
N LEU A 132 -17.52 -4.38 -15.15
CA LEU A 132 -17.45 -2.95 -14.96
C LEU A 132 -18.51 -2.24 -15.82
N ASP A 133 -19.23 -1.30 -15.23
CA ASP A 133 -20.19 -0.51 -16.00
C ASP A 133 -19.47 0.36 -17.06
N PRO A 134 -20.18 0.73 -18.17
CA PRO A 134 -19.58 1.41 -19.31
C PRO A 134 -18.93 2.77 -18.96
N GLU A 135 -19.40 3.43 -17.93
CA GLU A 135 -18.92 4.73 -17.52
C GLU A 135 -17.53 4.61 -16.88
N TRP A 136 -17.37 3.64 -15.99
CA TRP A 136 -16.09 3.32 -15.37
C TRP A 136 -15.13 2.62 -16.31
N SER A 137 -15.63 1.79 -17.23
CA SER A 137 -14.81 1.11 -18.23
C SER A 137 -14.08 2.14 -19.13
N ARG A 138 -14.68 3.28 -19.44
CA ARG A 138 -14.00 4.35 -20.20
C ARG A 138 -12.89 5.06 -19.43
N SER A 139 -12.95 5.04 -18.11
CA SER A 139 -11.98 5.70 -17.23
C SER A 139 -10.92 4.74 -16.70
N ALA A 140 -11.12 3.43 -16.88
CA ALA A 140 -10.18 2.40 -16.49
C ALA A 140 -9.19 2.10 -17.63
N GLY A 141 -8.03 1.58 -17.28
CA GLY A 141 -7.06 1.13 -18.27
C GLY A 141 -5.62 1.20 -17.77
N SER A 142 -4.72 0.88 -18.68
CA SER A 142 -3.27 1.00 -18.46
C SER A 142 -2.67 2.00 -19.44
N SER A 143 -1.64 2.70 -19.03
CA SER A 143 -0.83 3.55 -19.91
C SER A 143 0.63 3.13 -19.82
N ASN A 144 1.31 3.21 -20.95
CA ASN A 144 2.75 3.01 -21.04
C ASN A 144 3.34 4.17 -21.82
N THR A 145 4.17 4.98 -21.16
CA THR A 145 4.79 6.16 -21.77
C THR A 145 6.28 6.13 -21.53
N LEU A 146 7.05 6.17 -22.63
CA LEU A 146 8.50 6.31 -22.55
C LEU A 146 8.86 7.81 -22.44
N LEU A 147 9.60 8.14 -21.40
CA LEU A 147 10.13 9.49 -21.16
C LEU A 147 11.65 9.46 -21.27
N VAL A 148 12.24 10.60 -21.64
CA VAL A 148 13.68 10.79 -21.59
C VAL A 148 13.91 11.97 -20.62
N VAL A 149 14.34 11.66 -19.41
CA VAL A 149 14.43 12.62 -18.30
C VAL A 149 15.71 12.38 -17.49
N THR A 150 16.19 13.41 -16.82
CA THR A 150 17.23 13.29 -15.80
C THR A 150 16.65 12.73 -14.48
N PRO A 151 17.48 12.26 -13.53
CA PRO A 151 16.98 11.84 -12.21
C PRO A 151 16.21 12.96 -11.49
N GLU A 152 16.65 14.21 -11.62
CA GLU A 152 16.00 15.37 -11.02
C GLU A 152 14.62 15.64 -11.63
N GLU A 153 14.53 15.59 -12.96
CA GLU A 153 13.24 15.74 -13.68
C GLU A 153 12.27 14.59 -13.36
N ALA A 154 12.78 13.37 -13.20
CA ALA A 154 11.97 12.23 -12.79
C ALA A 154 11.40 12.40 -11.37
N GLU A 155 12.20 12.94 -10.43
CA GLU A 155 11.77 13.27 -9.08
C GLU A 155 10.72 14.41 -9.07
N GLU A 156 10.95 15.48 -9.87
CA GLU A 156 10.00 16.58 -10.02
C GLU A 156 8.65 16.09 -10.56
N LEU A 157 8.67 15.22 -11.57
CA LEU A 157 7.46 14.62 -12.14
C LEU A 157 6.71 13.79 -11.10
N GLU A 158 7.40 12.94 -10.35
CA GLU A 158 6.77 12.13 -9.31
C GLU A 158 6.16 13.02 -8.20
N ASN A 159 6.85 14.09 -7.79
CA ASN A 159 6.33 15.06 -6.83
C ASN A 159 5.08 15.77 -7.37
N ALA A 160 5.06 16.16 -8.64
CA ALA A 160 3.89 16.80 -9.26
C ALA A 160 2.68 15.84 -9.29
N ILE A 161 2.90 14.55 -9.58
CA ILE A 161 1.84 13.54 -9.52
C ILE A 161 1.33 13.36 -8.08
N GLN A 162 2.21 13.35 -7.08
CA GLN A 162 1.80 13.28 -5.68
C GLN A 162 0.92 14.49 -5.29
N ASP A 163 1.32 15.69 -5.67
CA ASP A 163 0.55 16.91 -5.42
C ASP A 163 -0.83 16.87 -6.11
N LEU A 164 -0.90 16.34 -7.34
CA LEU A 164 -2.16 16.17 -8.07
C LEU A 164 -3.12 15.20 -7.39
N LEU A 165 -2.62 14.13 -6.79
CA LEU A 165 -3.42 13.11 -6.12
C LEU A 165 -3.83 13.50 -4.70
N ALA A 166 -3.08 14.40 -4.05
CA ALA A 166 -3.27 14.75 -2.64
C ALA A 166 -4.71 15.15 -2.28
N PRO A 167 -5.44 16.01 -3.04
CA PRO A 167 -6.80 16.38 -2.70
C PRO A 167 -7.79 15.21 -2.69
N TYR A 168 -7.61 14.23 -3.59
CA TYR A 168 -8.48 13.05 -3.67
C TYR A 168 -8.25 12.10 -2.51
N VAL A 169 -7.01 11.99 -2.08
CA VAL A 169 -6.63 11.17 -0.93
C VAL A 169 -7.14 11.79 0.36
N GLN A 170 -6.93 13.10 0.58
CA GLN A 170 -7.44 13.82 1.76
C GLN A 170 -8.96 13.73 1.86
N ARG A 171 -9.67 13.97 0.76
CA ARG A 171 -11.13 13.84 0.70
C ARG A 171 -11.63 12.46 1.13
N ARG A 172 -10.91 11.38 0.75
CA ARG A 172 -11.22 10.02 1.20
C ARG A 172 -11.07 9.88 2.71
N ASP A 173 -9.96 10.38 3.25
CA ASP A 173 -9.62 10.25 4.67
C ASP A 173 -10.56 11.06 5.57
N GLU A 174 -11.07 12.17 5.05
CA GLU A 174 -12.07 13.02 5.73
C GLU A 174 -13.52 12.51 5.57
N GLY A 175 -13.73 11.44 4.79
CA GLY A 175 -15.07 10.93 4.52
C GLY A 175 -15.94 11.88 3.67
N ALA A 176 -15.29 12.84 2.99
CA ALA A 176 -15.95 13.87 2.18
C ALA A 176 -16.10 13.47 0.69
N SER A 177 -16.03 12.18 0.39
CA SER A 177 -16.21 11.68 -0.98
C SER A 177 -17.67 11.81 -1.43
N PRO A 178 -17.94 12.20 -2.71
CA PRO A 178 -19.28 12.17 -3.28
C PRO A 178 -19.93 10.80 -3.17
N ALA A 179 -21.25 10.74 -3.11
CA ALA A 179 -22.00 9.49 -2.93
C ALA A 179 -21.77 8.49 -4.07
N GLU A 180 -21.55 8.98 -5.29
CA GLU A 180 -21.26 8.21 -6.49
C GLU A 180 -19.77 7.81 -6.63
N ALA A 181 -18.90 8.30 -5.75
CA ALA A 181 -17.47 8.02 -5.82
C ALA A 181 -17.15 6.56 -5.48
N ARG A 182 -16.24 5.97 -6.23
CA ARG A 182 -15.71 4.62 -5.98
C ARG A 182 -14.23 4.66 -5.64
N PRO A 183 -13.74 3.73 -4.82
CA PRO A 183 -12.30 3.55 -4.64
C PRO A 183 -11.63 3.15 -5.96
N VAL A 184 -10.63 3.91 -6.36
CA VAL A 184 -9.78 3.60 -7.53
C VAL A 184 -8.36 3.38 -7.05
N ARG A 185 -7.76 2.24 -7.42
CA ARG A 185 -6.35 1.99 -7.16
C ARG A 185 -5.53 2.39 -8.36
N MET A 186 -4.63 3.32 -8.18
CA MET A 186 -3.61 3.68 -9.15
C MET A 186 -2.29 3.00 -8.79
N ILE A 187 -1.76 2.20 -9.72
CA ILE A 187 -0.44 1.57 -9.60
C ILE A 187 0.48 2.29 -10.56
N ARG A 188 1.61 2.80 -10.06
CA ARG A 188 2.60 3.51 -10.86
C ARG A 188 3.95 2.83 -10.70
N LEU A 189 4.60 2.57 -11.80
CA LEU A 189 5.93 1.98 -11.87
C LEU A 189 6.81 2.88 -12.72
N SER A 190 7.81 3.50 -12.10
CA SER A 190 8.87 4.26 -12.78
C SER A 190 10.09 3.37 -12.86
N LEU A 191 10.43 2.92 -14.08
CA LEU A 191 11.43 1.91 -14.32
C LEU A 191 12.50 2.47 -15.27
N PRO A 192 13.57 3.10 -14.77
CA PRO A 192 14.66 3.55 -15.61
C PRO A 192 15.28 2.37 -16.40
N GLU A 193 15.44 2.56 -17.70
CA GLU A 193 16.11 1.58 -18.53
C GLU A 193 17.62 1.61 -18.32
N ALA A 194 18.28 0.47 -18.53
CA ALA A 194 19.74 0.43 -18.48
C ALA A 194 20.32 1.26 -19.63
N THR A 195 21.30 2.10 -19.33
CA THR A 195 22.10 2.76 -20.38
C THR A 195 22.97 1.73 -21.08
N SER A 196 22.87 1.69 -22.40
CA SER A 196 23.70 0.84 -23.30
C SER A 196 25.15 1.23 -23.23
#